data_7149095bfe59c76567953d3f8cd6f826
#
_entry.id   7149095bfe59c76567953d3f8cd6f826
#
_cell.length_a   1.000
_cell.length_b   1.000
_cell.length_c   1.000
_cell.angle_alpha   90.00
_cell.angle_beta   90.00
_cell.angle_gamma   90.00
#
_symmetry.space_group_name_H-M   'P 1'
#
loop_
_entity.id
_entity.type
_entity.pdbx_description
1 polymer ?
#
loop_
_entity_poly.entity_id
_entity_poly.type
_entity_poly.pdbx_seq_one_letter_code
_entity_poly.pdbx_strand_id
1 'polypeptide(L)'
;MKEKKYLTLDGNAAAAHIAYMFTEVAAIYPITPSSPMAENVDEWAAAGRKNLFGETVLVQEMQSEAGAAGAVHGSLNAGALTTTFTASQGLLLMIPNMYKIAGELIPSVFHVSARTLASHVLCIFGAHQAVMACRQTGFAMLAEASVQEVMDLAGVAHLATIKSRVPFLNFFDGFRTSHEYQKVEAMDMEDLRPLVDYKALQEFRERALSPMRPEMKGMAENPDVFFTHRESCNRYYDAVPAIVEKYMAAISERTGRKYDLFTYYGAEDAEEI
;
A
#
# COMPACT_ATOMS: atom_id res chain seq x y z
N MET A 1 29.54 -2.88 -6.82
CA MET A 1 28.13 -3.36 -6.89
C MET A 1 27.85 -4.11 -5.61
N LYS A 2 26.71 -3.87 -4.94
CA LYS A 2 26.26 -4.63 -3.78
C LYS A 2 26.05 -6.09 -4.21
N GLU A 3 26.37 -7.04 -3.36
CA GLU A 3 26.05 -8.45 -3.62
C GLU A 3 24.54 -8.64 -3.63
N LYS A 4 24.02 -9.25 -4.70
CA LYS A 4 22.59 -9.48 -4.86
C LYS A 4 22.13 -10.59 -3.91
N LYS A 5 21.11 -10.30 -3.11
CA LYS A 5 20.50 -11.27 -2.20
C LYS A 5 19.28 -11.89 -2.86
N TYR A 6 19.28 -13.21 -2.97
CA TYR A 6 18.14 -13.97 -3.51
C TYR A 6 17.43 -14.71 -2.39
N LEU A 7 16.09 -14.64 -2.43
CA LEU A 7 15.17 -15.37 -1.55
C LEU A 7 14.20 -16.18 -2.40
N THR A 8 13.71 -17.28 -1.87
CA THR A 8 12.60 -18.03 -2.45
C THR A 8 11.35 -17.68 -1.64
N LEU A 9 10.46 -16.89 -2.23
CA LEU A 9 9.27 -16.31 -1.59
C LEU A 9 8.06 -16.45 -2.49
N ASP A 10 6.89 -16.39 -1.90
CA ASP A 10 5.64 -16.11 -2.60
C ASP A 10 5.32 -14.60 -2.57
N GLY A 11 4.26 -14.20 -3.28
CA GLY A 11 3.86 -12.80 -3.36
C GLY A 11 3.43 -12.21 -2.02
N ASN A 12 2.79 -12.99 -1.16
CA ASN A 12 2.43 -12.53 0.19
C ASN A 12 3.67 -12.22 1.03
N ALA A 13 4.65 -13.12 1.04
CA ALA A 13 5.89 -12.91 1.77
C ALA A 13 6.72 -11.75 1.20
N ALA A 14 6.72 -11.56 -0.13
CA ALA A 14 7.39 -10.44 -0.78
C ALA A 14 6.75 -9.10 -0.40
N ALA A 15 5.41 -8.99 -0.46
CA ALA A 15 4.67 -7.80 -0.04
C ALA A 15 4.89 -7.48 1.45
N ALA A 16 4.74 -8.50 2.31
CA ALA A 16 4.96 -8.36 3.75
C ALA A 16 6.37 -7.90 4.08
N HIS A 17 7.39 -8.43 3.37
CA HIS A 17 8.80 -8.09 3.58
C HIS A 17 9.05 -6.59 3.38
N ILE A 18 8.51 -6.01 2.32
CA ILE A 18 8.64 -4.59 2.02
C ILE A 18 7.74 -3.76 2.95
N ALA A 19 6.48 -4.16 3.10
CA ALA A 19 5.53 -3.45 3.96
C ALA A 19 6.07 -3.30 5.38
N TYR A 20 6.65 -4.36 5.95
CA TYR A 20 7.23 -4.32 7.29
C TYR A 20 8.25 -3.20 7.48
N MET A 21 9.07 -2.94 6.45
CA MET A 21 10.12 -1.90 6.53
C MET A 21 9.55 -0.49 6.69
N PHE A 22 8.37 -0.21 6.11
CA PHE A 22 7.75 1.11 6.13
C PHE A 22 6.63 1.26 7.18
N THR A 23 6.26 0.18 7.85
CA THR A 23 5.09 0.14 8.74
C THR A 23 5.50 0.34 10.19
N GLU A 24 4.79 1.19 10.90
CA GLU A 24 4.87 1.35 12.35
C GLU A 24 3.71 0.60 13.04
N VAL A 25 2.52 0.60 12.41
CA VAL A 25 1.34 -0.12 12.89
C VAL A 25 0.73 -0.92 11.74
N ALA A 26 0.45 -2.21 11.97
CA ALA A 26 -0.33 -3.05 11.08
C ALA A 26 -1.67 -3.38 11.75
N ALA A 27 -2.77 -2.83 11.25
CA ALA A 27 -4.11 -3.17 11.71
C ALA A 27 -4.74 -4.17 10.74
N ILE A 28 -5.05 -5.36 11.22
CA ILE A 28 -5.36 -6.51 10.39
C ILE A 28 -6.67 -7.18 10.77
N TYR A 29 -7.25 -7.88 9.81
CA TYR A 29 -8.23 -8.94 10.03
C TYR A 29 -8.01 -10.01 8.97
N PRO A 30 -7.66 -11.26 9.36
CA PRO A 30 -7.22 -12.29 8.43
C PRO A 30 -8.31 -12.67 7.42
N ILE A 31 -7.95 -12.69 6.14
CA ILE A 31 -8.81 -13.17 5.05
C ILE A 31 -7.96 -13.84 3.97
N THR A 32 -8.36 -15.06 3.54
CA THR A 32 -7.70 -15.79 2.45
C THR A 32 -7.92 -15.08 1.11
N PRO A 33 -6.86 -14.89 0.26
CA PRO A 33 -5.52 -15.44 0.36
C PRO A 33 -4.46 -14.50 0.98
N SER A 34 -4.85 -13.40 1.62
CA SER A 34 -3.92 -12.38 2.14
C SER A 34 -3.38 -12.64 3.55
N SER A 35 -3.98 -13.59 4.30
CA SER A 35 -3.59 -13.88 5.69
C SER A 35 -2.09 -14.07 5.90
N PRO A 36 -1.33 -14.76 5.03
CA PRO A 36 0.10 -14.94 5.23
C PRO A 36 0.91 -13.64 5.25
N MET A 37 0.42 -12.54 4.65
CA MET A 37 1.07 -11.23 4.79
C MET A 37 1.06 -10.75 6.25
N ALA A 38 -0.12 -10.81 6.88
CA ALA A 38 -0.30 -10.41 8.28
C ALA A 38 0.45 -11.35 9.24
N GLU A 39 0.40 -12.66 9.00
CA GLU A 39 1.10 -13.69 9.79
C GLU A 39 2.61 -13.47 9.76
N ASN A 40 3.22 -13.22 8.60
CA ASN A 40 4.64 -12.89 8.49
C ASN A 40 5.01 -11.62 9.27
N VAL A 41 4.18 -10.57 9.17
CA VAL A 41 4.44 -9.31 9.87
C VAL A 41 4.36 -9.51 11.39
N ASP A 42 3.40 -10.28 11.88
CA ASP A 42 3.25 -10.61 13.30
C ASP A 42 4.42 -11.44 13.83
N GLU A 43 4.81 -12.49 13.10
CA GLU A 43 5.98 -13.31 13.43
C GLU A 43 7.26 -12.48 13.53
N TRP A 44 7.52 -11.62 12.54
CA TRP A 44 8.70 -10.76 12.54
C TRP A 44 8.65 -9.71 13.65
N ALA A 45 7.49 -9.18 13.97
CA ALA A 45 7.29 -8.27 15.10
C ALA A 45 7.58 -8.98 16.43
N ALA A 46 7.05 -10.18 16.63
CA ALA A 46 7.31 -11.00 17.80
C ALA A 46 8.78 -11.37 17.94
N ALA A 47 9.49 -11.58 16.82
CA ALA A 47 10.93 -11.80 16.81
C ALA A 47 11.77 -10.52 17.03
N GLY A 48 11.14 -9.35 17.17
CA GLY A 48 11.81 -8.08 17.45
C GLY A 48 12.49 -7.44 16.24
N ARG A 49 12.14 -7.86 15.00
CA ARG A 49 12.64 -7.23 13.78
C ARG A 49 12.35 -5.73 13.80
N LYS A 50 13.31 -4.92 13.36
CA LYS A 50 13.14 -3.47 13.26
C LYS A 50 12.74 -3.04 11.86
N ASN A 51 11.91 -1.99 11.77
CA ASN A 51 11.56 -1.30 10.53
C ASN A 51 12.62 -0.24 10.15
N LEU A 52 12.39 0.51 9.08
CA LEU A 52 13.28 1.59 8.61
C LEU A 52 13.50 2.70 9.65
N PHE A 53 12.57 2.85 10.58
CA PHE A 53 12.56 3.90 11.60
C PHE A 53 13.17 3.42 12.93
N GLY A 54 13.60 2.15 13.00
CA GLY A 54 14.22 1.56 14.19
C GLY A 54 13.23 1.00 15.22
N GLU A 55 11.95 0.92 14.87
CA GLU A 55 10.87 0.44 15.73
C GLU A 55 10.43 -0.97 15.33
N THR A 56 9.85 -1.70 16.28
CA THR A 56 9.14 -2.95 16.00
C THR A 56 7.71 -2.62 15.62
N VAL A 57 7.18 -3.27 14.58
CA VAL A 57 5.81 -3.03 14.12
C VAL A 57 4.82 -3.44 15.22
N LEU A 58 3.88 -2.55 15.54
CA LEU A 58 2.73 -2.89 16.38
C LEU A 58 1.67 -3.57 15.51
N VAL A 59 1.44 -4.85 15.74
CA VAL A 59 0.39 -5.61 15.04
C VAL A 59 -0.86 -5.67 15.90
N GLN A 60 -1.99 -5.28 15.32
CA GLN A 60 -3.27 -5.28 16.00
C GLN A 60 -4.33 -6.00 15.16
N GLU A 61 -4.77 -7.17 15.62
CA GLU A 61 -5.91 -7.85 15.03
C GLU A 61 -7.22 -7.23 15.52
N MET A 62 -8.12 -6.98 14.58
CA MET A 62 -9.42 -6.37 14.83
C MET A 62 -10.55 -7.41 14.68
N GLN A 63 -11.82 -6.98 14.84
CA GLN A 63 -12.97 -7.87 14.77
C GLN A 63 -13.55 -8.01 13.35
N SER A 64 -13.14 -7.13 12.44
CA SER A 64 -13.55 -7.13 11.03
C SER A 64 -12.61 -6.24 10.22
N GLU A 65 -12.67 -6.37 8.90
CA GLU A 65 -11.92 -5.49 8.00
C GLU A 65 -12.35 -4.02 8.11
N ALA A 66 -13.63 -3.77 8.37
CA ALA A 66 -14.11 -2.41 8.63
C ALA A 66 -13.48 -1.84 9.92
N GLY A 67 -13.35 -2.67 10.96
CA GLY A 67 -12.64 -2.34 12.19
C GLY A 67 -11.16 -2.10 11.95
N ALA A 68 -10.51 -2.95 11.15
CA ALA A 68 -9.11 -2.78 10.77
C ALA A 68 -8.89 -1.45 10.01
N ALA A 69 -9.74 -1.13 9.04
CA ALA A 69 -9.66 0.14 8.31
C ALA A 69 -9.91 1.36 9.21
N GLY A 70 -10.79 1.24 10.21
CA GLY A 70 -11.00 2.27 11.23
C GLY A 70 -9.77 2.47 12.11
N ALA A 71 -9.11 1.39 12.53
CA ALA A 71 -7.86 1.44 13.27
C ALA A 71 -6.72 2.04 12.43
N VAL A 72 -6.61 1.66 11.14
CA VAL A 72 -5.67 2.30 10.19
C VAL A 72 -5.90 3.81 10.16
N HIS A 73 -7.14 4.26 9.94
CA HIS A 73 -7.45 5.68 9.87
C HIS A 73 -7.09 6.42 11.18
N GLY A 74 -7.42 5.85 12.34
CA GLY A 74 -7.10 6.42 13.64
C GLY A 74 -5.59 6.51 13.90
N SER A 75 -4.86 5.44 13.62
CA SER A 75 -3.41 5.37 13.79
C SER A 75 -2.66 6.35 12.87
N LEU A 76 -3.09 6.46 11.60
CA LEU A 76 -2.56 7.45 10.67
C LEU A 76 -2.79 8.89 11.16
N ASN A 77 -3.98 9.17 11.70
CA ASN A 77 -4.27 10.47 12.29
C ASN A 77 -3.45 10.77 13.56
N ALA A 78 -2.97 9.74 14.25
CA ALA A 78 -2.02 9.85 15.34
C ALA A 78 -0.55 10.01 14.87
N GLY A 79 -0.29 9.95 13.56
CA GLY A 79 1.03 10.19 12.96
C GLY A 79 1.89 8.95 12.80
N ALA A 80 1.34 7.75 12.95
CA ALA A 80 2.03 6.49 12.70
C ALA A 80 1.76 5.99 11.27
N LEU A 81 2.79 5.64 10.52
CA LEU A 81 2.64 5.00 9.21
C LEU A 81 1.99 3.62 9.39
N THR A 82 0.81 3.48 8.85
CA THR A 82 -0.05 2.32 9.08
C THR A 82 -0.42 1.63 7.79
N THR A 83 -0.36 0.30 7.82
CA THR A 83 -0.65 -0.59 6.69
C THR A 83 -1.70 -1.63 7.09
N THR A 84 -2.41 -2.17 6.11
CA THR A 84 -3.28 -3.33 6.27
C THR A 84 -3.15 -4.30 5.10
N PHE A 85 -3.55 -5.56 5.32
CA PHE A 85 -3.51 -6.65 4.37
C PHE A 85 -4.90 -7.26 4.25
N THR A 86 -5.42 -7.36 3.01
CA THR A 86 -6.80 -7.80 2.82
C THR A 86 -7.02 -8.45 1.44
N ALA A 87 -8.24 -8.90 1.21
CA ALA A 87 -8.68 -9.49 -0.05
C ALA A 87 -10.20 -9.30 -0.22
N SER A 88 -10.69 -9.36 -1.45
CA SER A 88 -12.09 -9.63 -1.80
C SER A 88 -13.12 -8.81 -0.99
N GLN A 89 -14.06 -9.48 -0.31
CA GLN A 89 -15.09 -8.83 0.51
C GLN A 89 -14.50 -7.97 1.64
N GLY A 90 -13.35 -8.37 2.19
CA GLY A 90 -12.67 -7.59 3.21
C GLY A 90 -12.30 -6.19 2.72
N LEU A 91 -11.78 -6.09 1.51
CA LEU A 91 -11.49 -4.79 0.89
C LEU A 91 -12.76 -3.95 0.69
N LEU A 92 -13.89 -4.57 0.31
CA LEU A 92 -15.16 -3.85 0.16
C LEU A 92 -15.66 -3.26 1.48
N LEU A 93 -15.43 -3.96 2.60
CA LEU A 93 -15.78 -3.45 3.94
C LEU A 93 -14.91 -2.26 4.38
N MET A 94 -13.75 -2.07 3.76
CA MET A 94 -12.85 -0.95 4.05
C MET A 94 -13.21 0.35 3.30
N ILE A 95 -14.03 0.28 2.25
CA ILE A 95 -14.33 1.41 1.34
C ILE A 95 -14.71 2.70 2.07
N PRO A 96 -15.60 2.72 3.08
CA PRO A 96 -15.95 3.97 3.78
C PRO A 96 -14.74 4.67 4.40
N ASN A 97 -13.83 3.90 5.02
CA ASN A 97 -12.61 4.45 5.59
C ASN A 97 -11.57 4.82 4.51
N MET A 98 -11.54 4.11 3.38
CA MET A 98 -10.68 4.49 2.25
C MET A 98 -11.02 5.89 1.74
N TYR A 99 -12.31 6.24 1.59
CA TYR A 99 -12.71 7.60 1.25
C TYR A 99 -12.21 8.64 2.25
N LYS A 100 -12.24 8.31 3.54
CA LYS A 100 -11.74 9.20 4.60
C LYS A 100 -10.22 9.40 4.49
N ILE A 101 -9.46 8.31 4.41
CA ILE A 101 -7.99 8.32 4.32
C ILE A 101 -7.54 9.11 3.08
N ALA A 102 -8.17 8.85 1.93
CA ALA A 102 -7.87 9.55 0.68
C ALA A 102 -8.25 11.03 0.73
N GLY A 103 -9.45 11.34 1.23
CA GLY A 103 -9.94 12.72 1.35
C GLY A 103 -9.11 13.58 2.29
N GLU A 104 -8.54 12.99 3.33
CA GLU A 104 -7.65 13.65 4.29
C GLU A 104 -6.20 13.71 3.82
N LEU A 105 -5.86 13.14 2.65
CA LEU A 105 -4.50 13.06 2.10
C LEU A 105 -3.50 12.49 3.10
N ILE A 106 -3.81 11.31 3.62
CA ILE A 106 -3.01 10.62 4.62
C ILE A 106 -2.27 9.45 3.96
N PRO A 107 -0.92 9.38 4.04
CA PRO A 107 -0.13 8.34 3.40
C PRO A 107 -0.39 6.96 3.99
N SER A 108 -0.78 6.00 3.19
CA SER A 108 -0.98 4.61 3.57
C SER A 108 -0.86 3.68 2.36
N VAL A 109 -0.52 2.43 2.59
CA VAL A 109 -0.57 1.38 1.57
C VAL A 109 -1.44 0.24 2.09
N PHE A 110 -2.45 -0.13 1.29
CA PHE A 110 -3.24 -1.34 1.50
C PHE A 110 -2.72 -2.41 0.53
N HIS A 111 -2.22 -3.51 1.05
CA HIS A 111 -1.78 -4.64 0.23
C HIS A 111 -2.91 -5.64 0.05
N VAL A 112 -3.17 -6.01 -1.19
CA VAL A 112 -4.33 -6.84 -1.54
C VAL A 112 -3.92 -8.02 -2.40
N SER A 113 -4.14 -9.23 -1.89
CA SER A 113 -4.14 -10.44 -2.70
C SER A 113 -5.51 -10.58 -3.35
N ALA A 114 -5.66 -10.02 -4.55
CA ALA A 114 -6.95 -9.85 -5.21
C ALA A 114 -7.59 -11.19 -5.60
N ARG A 115 -8.77 -11.46 -5.07
CA ARG A 115 -9.52 -12.68 -5.31
C ARG A 115 -10.96 -12.37 -5.73
N THR A 116 -11.59 -13.32 -6.44
CA THR A 116 -13.00 -13.27 -6.83
C THR A 116 -13.90 -12.97 -5.64
N LEU A 117 -14.89 -12.08 -5.84
CA LEU A 117 -15.93 -11.84 -4.85
C LEU A 117 -16.84 -13.06 -4.73
N ALA A 118 -17.11 -13.48 -3.49
CA ALA A 118 -18.10 -14.51 -3.24
C ALA A 118 -19.50 -14.01 -3.65
N SER A 119 -20.23 -14.83 -4.37
CA SER A 119 -21.62 -14.58 -4.76
C SER A 119 -22.49 -15.80 -4.42
N HIS A 120 -22.91 -16.59 -5.42
CA HIS A 120 -23.63 -17.85 -5.19
C HIS A 120 -22.76 -18.92 -4.51
N VAL A 121 -21.44 -18.89 -4.76
CA VAL A 121 -20.41 -19.71 -4.10
C VAL A 121 -19.12 -18.93 -3.95
N LEU A 122 -18.20 -19.43 -3.15
CA LEU A 122 -16.84 -18.90 -3.01
C LEU A 122 -15.96 -19.42 -4.15
N CYS A 123 -15.22 -18.51 -4.81
CA CYS A 123 -14.10 -18.84 -5.67
C CYS A 123 -12.83 -18.20 -5.09
N ILE A 124 -11.77 -19.00 -4.94
CA ILE A 124 -10.52 -18.56 -4.30
C ILE A 124 -9.50 -17.95 -5.28
N PHE A 125 -9.71 -18.16 -6.58
CA PHE A 125 -8.77 -17.66 -7.60
C PHE A 125 -8.88 -16.17 -7.83
N GLY A 126 -7.83 -15.62 -8.42
CA GLY A 126 -7.65 -14.20 -8.65
C GLY A 126 -8.73 -13.56 -9.50
N ALA A 127 -9.15 -12.38 -9.10
CA ALA A 127 -9.97 -11.48 -9.90
C ALA A 127 -9.90 -10.06 -9.31
N HIS A 128 -10.03 -9.06 -10.16
CA HIS A 128 -9.87 -7.65 -9.78
C HIS A 128 -11.18 -6.94 -9.44
N GLN A 129 -12.28 -7.67 -9.24
CA GLN A 129 -13.61 -7.10 -8.94
C GLN A 129 -13.59 -6.17 -7.73
N ALA A 130 -12.97 -6.63 -6.61
CA ALA A 130 -12.90 -5.83 -5.39
C ALA A 130 -12.04 -4.59 -5.56
N VAL A 131 -10.87 -4.73 -6.20
CA VAL A 131 -9.97 -3.58 -6.44
C VAL A 131 -10.60 -2.57 -7.39
N MET A 132 -11.29 -3.02 -8.45
CA MET A 132 -12.02 -2.12 -9.36
C MET A 132 -13.19 -1.41 -8.65
N ALA A 133 -13.84 -2.04 -7.67
CA ALA A 133 -14.86 -1.38 -6.85
C ALA A 133 -14.27 -0.22 -6.03
N CYS A 134 -12.99 -0.27 -5.68
CA CYS A 134 -12.30 0.76 -4.91
C CYS A 134 -11.77 1.93 -5.76
N ARG A 135 -11.83 1.87 -7.11
CA ARG A 135 -11.25 2.90 -7.99
C ARG A 135 -11.76 4.33 -7.74
N GLN A 136 -12.93 4.47 -7.13
CA GLN A 136 -13.54 5.78 -6.83
C GLN A 136 -13.15 6.33 -5.46
N THR A 137 -12.46 5.56 -4.62
CA THR A 137 -12.14 5.97 -3.24
C THR A 137 -11.09 7.07 -3.15
N GLY A 138 -10.29 7.24 -4.21
CA GLY A 138 -9.16 8.15 -4.25
C GLY A 138 -7.82 7.50 -3.89
N PHE A 139 -7.77 6.19 -3.71
CA PHE A 139 -6.49 5.46 -3.65
C PHE A 139 -5.87 5.37 -5.04
N ALA A 140 -4.58 5.68 -5.15
CA ALA A 140 -3.80 5.32 -6.32
C ALA A 140 -3.66 3.79 -6.38
N MET A 141 -3.70 3.21 -7.57
CA MET A 141 -3.74 1.77 -7.75
C MET A 141 -2.48 1.30 -8.47
N LEU A 142 -1.76 0.35 -7.87
CA LEU A 142 -0.55 -0.25 -8.42
C LEU A 142 -0.73 -1.77 -8.47
N ALA A 143 -0.63 -2.33 -9.70
CA ALA A 143 -0.84 -3.75 -9.96
C ALA A 143 0.49 -4.46 -10.27
N GLU A 144 0.67 -5.64 -9.72
CA GLU A 144 1.84 -6.48 -9.95
C GLU A 144 1.45 -7.83 -10.54
N ALA A 145 2.23 -8.29 -11.53
CA ALA A 145 1.98 -9.54 -12.25
C ALA A 145 2.91 -10.70 -11.83
N SER A 146 3.93 -10.45 -11.03
CA SER A 146 4.88 -11.46 -10.57
C SER A 146 5.37 -11.19 -9.16
N VAL A 147 5.93 -12.22 -8.49
CA VAL A 147 6.50 -12.07 -7.14
C VAL A 147 7.65 -11.06 -7.11
N GLN A 148 8.44 -10.98 -8.19
CA GLN A 148 9.50 -9.98 -8.29
C GLN A 148 8.94 -8.56 -8.40
N GLU A 149 7.88 -8.36 -9.17
CA GLU A 149 7.20 -7.06 -9.23
C GLU A 149 6.61 -6.67 -7.88
N VAL A 150 5.98 -7.63 -7.17
CA VAL A 150 5.49 -7.38 -5.80
C VAL A 150 6.62 -6.89 -4.88
N MET A 151 7.79 -7.53 -4.93
CA MET A 151 8.95 -7.11 -4.14
C MET A 151 9.38 -5.67 -4.46
N ASP A 152 9.45 -5.33 -5.74
CA ASP A 152 10.00 -4.06 -6.19
C ASP A 152 8.97 -2.92 -6.12
N LEU A 153 7.73 -3.15 -6.57
CA LEU A 153 6.70 -2.11 -6.68
C LEU A 153 6.00 -1.82 -5.34
N ALA A 154 5.96 -2.77 -4.41
CA ALA A 154 5.54 -2.46 -3.05
C ALA A 154 6.42 -1.35 -2.43
N GLY A 155 7.74 -1.37 -2.72
CA GLY A 155 8.64 -0.28 -2.33
C GLY A 155 8.28 1.06 -2.96
N VAL A 156 7.93 1.04 -4.25
CA VAL A 156 7.44 2.24 -4.96
C VAL A 156 6.16 2.77 -4.31
N ALA A 157 5.19 1.91 -4.00
CA ALA A 157 3.93 2.31 -3.36
C ALA A 157 4.16 3.03 -2.01
N HIS A 158 5.01 2.47 -1.14
CA HIS A 158 5.33 3.07 0.16
C HIS A 158 6.09 4.40 0.03
N LEU A 159 7.05 4.48 -0.86
CA LEU A 159 7.80 5.72 -1.11
C LEU A 159 6.91 6.80 -1.73
N ALA A 160 6.07 6.41 -2.69
CA ALA A 160 5.17 7.33 -3.39
C ALA A 160 4.07 7.88 -2.47
N THR A 161 3.46 7.04 -1.61
CA THR A 161 2.42 7.51 -0.67
C THR A 161 2.98 8.53 0.32
N ILE A 162 4.19 8.32 0.86
CA ILE A 162 4.84 9.28 1.77
C ILE A 162 5.05 10.62 1.05
N LYS A 163 5.53 10.59 -0.21
CA LYS A 163 5.83 11.79 -0.98
C LYS A 163 4.58 12.51 -1.47
N SER A 164 3.62 11.79 -2.02
CA SER A 164 2.41 12.36 -2.65
C SER A 164 1.31 12.71 -1.66
N ARG A 165 1.30 12.11 -0.48
CA ARG A 165 0.18 12.12 0.49
C ARG A 165 -1.06 11.35 0.02
N VAL A 166 -1.05 10.80 -1.18
CA VAL A 166 -2.13 9.99 -1.72
C VAL A 166 -1.92 8.54 -1.27
N PRO A 167 -2.93 7.88 -0.67
CA PRO A 167 -2.82 6.47 -0.29
C PRO A 167 -2.81 5.56 -1.50
N PHE A 168 -2.19 4.38 -1.36
CA PHE A 168 -2.04 3.40 -2.43
C PHE A 168 -2.76 2.10 -2.10
N LEU A 169 -3.40 1.54 -3.12
CA LEU A 169 -3.85 0.17 -3.19
C LEU A 169 -2.83 -0.61 -4.02
N ASN A 170 -2.00 -1.40 -3.36
CA ASN A 170 -0.98 -2.24 -3.96
C ASN A 170 -1.51 -3.66 -4.06
N PHE A 171 -1.68 -4.21 -5.27
CA PHE A 171 -2.39 -5.46 -5.43
C PHE A 171 -1.81 -6.37 -6.50
N PHE A 172 -1.92 -7.65 -6.25
CA PHE A 172 -1.49 -8.73 -7.13
C PHE A 172 -2.52 -9.87 -7.12
N ASP A 173 -2.37 -10.79 -8.05
CA ASP A 173 -3.30 -11.90 -8.21
C ASP A 173 -3.30 -12.82 -6.98
N GLY A 174 -4.47 -12.98 -6.42
CA GLY A 174 -4.70 -13.89 -5.30
C GLY A 174 -4.62 -15.35 -5.75
N PHE A 175 -3.97 -16.20 -4.98
CA PHE A 175 -3.69 -17.60 -5.17
C PHE A 175 -2.52 -17.92 -6.11
N ARG A 176 -2.42 -17.29 -7.28
CA ARG A 176 -1.24 -17.46 -8.13
C ARG A 176 -0.07 -16.68 -7.57
N THR A 177 0.03 -15.40 -7.89
CA THR A 177 1.14 -14.59 -7.41
C THR A 177 1.30 -14.64 -5.89
N SER A 178 0.18 -14.65 -5.14
CA SER A 178 0.23 -14.63 -3.68
C SER A 178 0.80 -15.91 -3.05
N HIS A 179 0.73 -17.07 -3.71
CA HIS A 179 1.13 -18.38 -3.17
C HIS A 179 2.12 -19.15 -4.07
N GLU A 180 2.50 -18.61 -5.21
CA GLU A 180 3.53 -19.22 -6.06
C GLU A 180 4.92 -18.83 -5.59
N TYR A 181 5.72 -19.82 -5.18
CA TYR A 181 7.10 -19.60 -4.78
C TYR A 181 8.00 -19.32 -5.99
N GLN A 182 8.69 -18.20 -5.95
CA GLN A 182 9.65 -17.80 -6.97
C GLN A 182 10.97 -17.40 -6.31
N LYS A 183 12.06 -17.60 -7.04
CA LYS A 183 13.37 -17.04 -6.65
C LYS A 183 13.41 -15.58 -7.07
N VAL A 184 13.43 -14.69 -6.10
CA VAL A 184 13.45 -13.25 -6.31
C VAL A 184 14.72 -12.61 -5.75
N GLU A 185 15.14 -11.53 -6.37
CA GLU A 185 16.16 -10.65 -5.82
C GLU A 185 15.50 -9.73 -4.79
N ALA A 186 15.85 -9.92 -3.53
CA ALA A 186 15.24 -9.19 -2.44
C ALA A 186 15.90 -7.82 -2.25
N MET A 187 15.07 -6.79 -2.09
CA MET A 187 15.51 -5.50 -1.57
C MET A 187 15.57 -5.53 -0.04
N ASP A 188 16.45 -4.76 0.54
CA ASP A 188 16.57 -4.58 1.98
C ASP A 188 16.48 -3.10 2.40
N MET A 189 16.62 -2.86 3.70
CA MET A 189 16.53 -1.50 4.25
C MET A 189 17.60 -0.57 3.70
N GLU A 190 18.78 -1.08 3.31
CA GLU A 190 19.87 -0.25 2.75
C GLU A 190 19.53 0.24 1.35
N ASP A 191 18.76 -0.53 0.61
CA ASP A 191 18.28 -0.15 -0.71
C ASP A 191 17.20 0.92 -0.65
N LEU A 192 16.29 0.82 0.31
CA LEU A 192 15.09 1.65 0.42
C LEU A 192 15.26 2.91 1.28
N ARG A 193 16.06 2.84 2.35
CA ARG A 193 16.29 3.96 3.27
C ARG A 193 16.74 5.26 2.58
N PRO A 194 17.67 5.25 1.60
CA PRO A 194 18.09 6.46 0.90
C PRO A 194 17.01 7.09 0.01
N LEU A 195 15.95 6.35 -0.30
CA LEU A 195 14.85 6.80 -1.17
C LEU A 195 13.73 7.46 -0.37
N VAL A 196 13.68 7.28 0.94
CA VAL A 196 12.63 7.86 1.80
C VAL A 196 12.74 9.39 1.80
N ASP A 197 11.64 10.06 1.50
CA ASP A 197 11.52 11.51 1.71
C ASP A 197 11.20 11.81 3.18
N TYR A 198 12.25 11.91 3.99
CA TYR A 198 12.13 12.19 5.44
C TYR A 198 11.47 13.53 5.75
N LYS A 199 11.58 14.52 4.82
CA LYS A 199 10.88 15.79 4.99
C LYS A 199 9.37 15.60 4.86
N ALA A 200 8.91 14.89 3.83
CA ALA A 200 7.51 14.59 3.67
C ALA A 200 6.94 13.74 4.83
N LEU A 201 7.75 12.79 5.33
CA LEU A 201 7.39 12.00 6.51
C LEU A 201 7.26 12.88 7.77
N GLN A 202 8.17 13.80 7.98
CA GLN A 202 8.08 14.75 9.11
C GLN A 202 6.85 15.64 8.98
N GLU A 203 6.57 16.17 7.79
CA GLU A 203 5.36 16.96 7.51
C GLU A 203 4.08 16.16 7.78
N PHE A 204 4.08 14.85 7.49
CA PHE A 204 2.96 13.97 7.85
C PHE A 204 2.77 13.90 9.37
N ARG A 205 3.84 13.65 10.13
CA ARG A 205 3.82 13.59 11.60
C ARG A 205 3.42 14.92 12.24
N GLU A 206 3.83 16.04 11.65
CA GLU A 206 3.45 17.36 12.12
C GLU A 206 1.97 17.68 11.95
N ARG A 207 1.29 17.04 11.00
CA ARG A 207 -0.17 17.13 10.82
C ARG A 207 -0.96 16.12 11.67
N ALA A 208 -0.30 15.32 12.48
CA ALA A 208 -0.96 14.39 13.39
C ALA A 208 -1.78 15.12 14.46
N LEU A 209 -2.85 14.50 14.90
CA LEU A 209 -3.61 14.96 16.06
C LEU A 209 -2.71 14.95 17.30
N SER A 210 -2.56 16.08 17.94
CA SER A 210 -1.71 16.24 19.10
C SER A 210 -2.33 17.19 20.11
N PRO A 211 -2.33 16.86 21.41
CA PRO A 211 -2.78 17.80 22.44
C PRO A 211 -1.95 19.10 22.47
N MET A 212 -0.70 19.06 22.02
CA MET A 212 0.18 20.22 21.95
C MET A 212 -0.14 21.16 20.78
N ARG A 213 -0.83 20.66 19.77
CA ARG A 213 -1.30 21.38 18.59
C ARG A 213 -2.72 20.91 18.27
N PRO A 214 -3.71 21.38 19.03
CA PRO A 214 -5.08 20.90 18.88
C PRO A 214 -5.65 21.33 17.52
N GLU A 215 -6.14 20.37 16.76
CA GLU A 215 -6.84 20.55 15.50
C GLU A 215 -8.17 19.81 15.53
N MET A 216 -9.16 20.33 14.83
CA MET A 216 -10.42 19.63 14.61
C MET A 216 -10.42 18.97 13.23
N LYS A 217 -10.68 17.67 13.19
CA LYS A 217 -10.85 16.89 11.97
C LYS A 217 -12.21 16.19 11.97
N GLY A 218 -12.70 15.84 10.78
CA GLY A 218 -13.94 15.08 10.66
C GLY A 218 -15.21 15.92 10.91
N MET A 219 -15.14 17.22 10.72
CA MET A 219 -16.28 18.12 10.83
C MET A 219 -17.22 18.00 9.62
N ALA A 220 -18.42 18.56 9.76
CA ALA A 220 -19.35 18.77 8.64
C ALA A 220 -19.08 20.12 7.99
N GLU A 221 -19.15 20.14 6.68
CA GLU A 221 -19.03 21.35 5.86
C GLU A 221 -20.31 21.56 5.04
N ASN A 222 -20.62 22.82 4.76
CA ASN A 222 -21.69 23.15 3.82
C ASN A 222 -21.25 22.84 2.37
N PRO A 223 -22.17 22.60 1.44
CA PRO A 223 -21.84 22.18 0.07
C PRO A 223 -20.87 23.09 -0.68
N ASP A 224 -20.93 24.38 -0.45
CA ASP A 224 -20.05 25.40 -1.06
C ASP A 224 -18.60 25.25 -0.60
N VAL A 225 -18.37 25.06 0.69
CA VAL A 225 -17.03 24.84 1.28
C VAL A 225 -16.51 23.46 0.93
N PHE A 226 -17.37 22.43 1.05
CA PHE A 226 -17.00 21.04 0.77
C PHE A 226 -16.48 20.85 -0.66
N PHE A 227 -17.15 21.45 -1.66
CA PHE A 227 -16.71 21.37 -3.06
C PHE A 227 -15.31 21.98 -3.25
N THR A 228 -15.09 23.17 -2.71
CA THR A 228 -13.80 23.86 -2.81
C THR A 228 -12.68 23.06 -2.15
N HIS A 229 -12.92 22.49 -0.98
CA HIS A 229 -11.93 21.64 -0.31
C HIS A 229 -11.64 20.36 -1.10
N ARG A 230 -12.68 19.72 -1.65
CA ARG A 230 -12.50 18.52 -2.50
C ARG A 230 -11.66 18.83 -3.73
N GLU A 231 -11.87 19.95 -4.40
CA GLU A 231 -11.12 20.35 -5.57
C GLU A 231 -9.65 20.69 -5.23
N SER A 232 -9.40 21.26 -4.07
CA SER A 232 -8.03 21.59 -3.63
C SER A 232 -7.09 20.38 -3.54
N CYS A 233 -7.66 19.16 -3.49
CA CYS A 233 -6.90 17.91 -3.50
C CYS A 233 -6.29 17.57 -4.87
N ASN A 234 -6.83 18.12 -5.98
CA ASN A 234 -6.44 17.74 -7.35
C ASN A 234 -4.94 17.85 -7.58
N ARG A 235 -4.30 18.91 -7.11
CA ARG A 235 -2.84 19.09 -7.23
C ARG A 235 -1.99 17.93 -6.71
N TYR A 236 -2.49 17.20 -5.71
CA TYR A 236 -1.80 16.03 -5.16
C TYR A 236 -1.95 14.83 -6.09
N TYR A 237 -3.17 14.63 -6.63
CA TYR A 237 -3.44 13.56 -7.58
C TYR A 237 -2.70 13.78 -8.91
N ASP A 238 -2.68 15.00 -9.43
CA ASP A 238 -1.97 15.36 -10.66
C ASP A 238 -0.46 15.08 -10.57
N ALA A 239 0.10 15.16 -9.37
CA ALA A 239 1.52 14.90 -9.14
C ALA A 239 1.87 13.39 -9.01
N VAL A 240 0.88 12.50 -8.76
CA VAL A 240 1.13 11.08 -8.49
C VAL A 240 1.87 10.37 -9.61
N PRO A 241 1.49 10.50 -10.90
CA PRO A 241 2.17 9.77 -11.97
C PRO A 241 3.67 10.07 -12.00
N ALA A 242 4.06 11.34 -11.99
CA ALA A 242 5.47 11.74 -12.01
C ALA A 242 6.25 11.30 -10.76
N ILE A 243 5.60 11.26 -9.60
CA ILE A 243 6.21 10.74 -8.36
C ILE A 243 6.44 9.24 -8.46
N VAL A 244 5.48 8.48 -8.99
CA VAL A 244 5.60 7.03 -9.19
C VAL A 244 6.71 6.71 -10.19
N GLU A 245 6.72 7.37 -11.36
CA GLU A 245 7.79 7.22 -12.36
C GLU A 245 9.17 7.47 -11.78
N LYS A 246 9.31 8.52 -10.98
CA LYS A 246 10.58 8.82 -10.29
C LYS A 246 11.03 7.68 -9.39
N TYR A 247 10.13 7.08 -8.59
CA TYR A 247 10.50 5.97 -7.72
C TYR A 247 10.69 4.66 -8.49
N MET A 248 9.93 4.42 -9.56
CA MET A 248 10.18 3.32 -10.48
C MET A 248 11.57 3.42 -11.09
N ALA A 249 11.99 4.60 -11.56
CA ALA A 249 13.33 4.83 -12.08
C ALA A 249 14.41 4.56 -11.01
N ALA A 250 14.20 5.05 -9.78
CA ALA A 250 15.15 4.84 -8.68
C ALA A 250 15.29 3.36 -8.27
N ILE A 251 14.20 2.59 -8.31
CA ILE A 251 14.22 1.13 -8.11
C ILE A 251 14.90 0.44 -9.29
N SER A 252 14.61 0.88 -10.52
CA SER A 252 15.25 0.35 -11.74
C SER A 252 16.77 0.51 -11.72
N GLU A 253 17.29 1.65 -11.27
CA GLU A 253 18.72 1.90 -11.12
C GLU A 253 19.39 0.93 -10.13
N ARG A 254 18.68 0.55 -9.05
CA ARG A 254 19.20 -0.35 -8.01
C ARG A 254 19.14 -1.81 -8.42
N THR A 255 18.09 -2.19 -9.11
CA THR A 255 17.78 -3.60 -9.40
C THR A 255 18.23 -4.02 -10.81
N GLY A 256 18.35 -3.06 -11.73
CA GLY A 256 18.57 -3.30 -13.15
C GLY A 256 17.30 -3.75 -13.91
N ARG A 257 16.14 -3.80 -13.24
CA ARG A 257 14.83 -4.10 -13.86
C ARG A 257 14.14 -2.81 -14.23
N LYS A 258 13.53 -2.75 -15.41
CA LYS A 258 12.83 -1.56 -15.89
C LYS A 258 11.36 -1.61 -15.49
N TYR A 259 10.87 -0.53 -14.91
CA TYR A 259 9.46 -0.33 -14.57
C TYR A 259 8.97 0.99 -15.18
N ASP A 260 7.80 0.93 -15.80
CA ASP A 260 7.08 2.06 -16.36
C ASP A 260 5.65 2.07 -15.80
N LEU A 261 4.92 3.19 -15.87
CA LEU A 261 3.53 3.29 -15.40
C LEU A 261 2.61 2.28 -16.10
N PHE A 262 2.87 2.05 -17.38
CA PHE A 262 2.18 1.07 -18.21
C PHE A 262 3.20 0.34 -19.08
N THR A 263 3.03 -0.97 -19.22
CA THR A 263 3.85 -1.78 -20.12
C THR A 263 2.97 -2.24 -21.28
N TYR A 264 3.36 -1.87 -22.49
CA TYR A 264 2.66 -2.31 -23.68
C TYR A 264 3.14 -3.70 -24.11
N TYR A 265 2.19 -4.58 -24.35
CA TYR A 265 2.40 -5.90 -24.96
C TYR A 265 1.51 -6.01 -26.19
N GLY A 266 2.11 -6.02 -27.37
CA GLY A 266 1.37 -6.10 -28.63
C GLY A 266 2.26 -5.86 -29.84
N ALA A 267 1.64 -5.68 -31.01
CA ALA A 267 2.35 -5.34 -32.24
C ALA A 267 2.90 -3.91 -32.16
N GLU A 268 4.17 -3.71 -32.57
CA GLU A 268 4.81 -2.40 -32.50
C GLU A 268 4.14 -1.34 -33.40
N ASP A 269 3.43 -1.78 -34.42
CA ASP A 269 2.72 -0.98 -35.40
C ASP A 269 1.20 -0.91 -35.18
N ALA A 270 0.72 -1.27 -33.98
CA ALA A 270 -0.70 -1.16 -33.66
C ALA A 270 -1.16 0.30 -33.70
N GLU A 271 -2.24 0.55 -34.43
CA GLU A 271 -2.85 1.90 -34.54
C GLU A 271 -3.94 2.12 -33.47
N GLU A 272 -4.48 1.03 -32.88
CA GLU A 272 -5.49 1.05 -31.83
C GLU A 272 -5.10 0.08 -30.71
N ILE A 273 -5.49 0.43 -29.47
CA ILE A 273 -5.26 -0.38 -28.26
C ILE A 273 -6.58 -0.72 -27.61
#